data_0c6f3b75b717c4ba376063f4c2a7693f
#
_entry.id   0c6f3b75b717c4ba376063f4c2a7693f
#
_cell.length_a   1.000
_cell.length_b   1.000
_cell.length_c   1.000
_cell.angle_alpha   90.00
_cell.angle_beta   90.00
_cell.angle_gamma   90.00
#
_symmetry.space_group_name_H-M   'P 1'
#
loop_
_entity.id
_entity.type
_entity.pdbx_description
1 polymer ?
#
loop_
_entity_poly.entity_id
_entity_poly.type
_entity_poly.pdbx_seq_one_letter_code
_entity_poly.pdbx_strand_id
1 'polypeptide(L)'
;MPERPPLLAVGVMIWLGSELMFFSGLFAAYFTIRAHATSPWPLLAGEHLDYVQAGIFSVILLVSSPTFQMGVWAQERGERSRARAWIVTSFLLGAGFLANTLYEWHDFASHGHGPALNAYWSLFFVMSGIHGLHVLLGLVAMVFLMSRLRGQAGDPGETNVYQAVGYYWHFVDFMWIGIFSCLFLLKSG
;
A
#
# COMPACT_ATOMS: atom_id res chain seq x y z
N MET A 1 -3.87 35.00 -10.57
CA MET A 1 -5.05 34.28 -10.03
C MET A 1 -4.55 32.90 -9.60
N PRO A 2 -4.91 32.39 -8.45
CA PRO A 2 -4.51 31.01 -8.10
C PRO A 2 -5.10 30.06 -9.15
N GLU A 3 -4.24 29.24 -9.75
CA GLU A 3 -4.68 28.22 -10.72
C GLU A 3 -5.61 27.24 -10.01
N ARG A 4 -6.74 26.95 -10.66
CA ARG A 4 -7.68 25.98 -10.11
C ARG A 4 -7.06 24.58 -10.16
N PRO A 5 -7.14 23.79 -9.06
CA PRO A 5 -6.60 22.44 -9.09
C PRO A 5 -7.30 21.61 -10.20
N PRO A 6 -6.56 20.74 -10.89
CA PRO A 6 -7.16 19.90 -11.94
C PRO A 6 -8.28 19.02 -11.37
N LEU A 7 -9.39 18.93 -12.08
CA LEU A 7 -10.58 18.18 -11.65
C LEU A 7 -10.25 16.73 -11.28
N LEU A 8 -9.28 16.13 -11.97
CA LEU A 8 -8.82 14.77 -11.68
C LEU A 8 -8.20 14.67 -10.27
N ALA A 9 -7.36 15.63 -9.88
CA ALA A 9 -6.76 15.63 -8.53
C ALA A 9 -7.81 15.82 -7.45
N VAL A 10 -8.80 16.68 -7.67
CA VAL A 10 -9.93 16.87 -6.73
C VAL A 10 -10.73 15.57 -6.58
N GLY A 11 -11.05 14.92 -7.70
CA GLY A 11 -11.78 13.64 -7.69
C GLY A 11 -11.02 12.54 -6.94
N VAL A 12 -9.71 12.42 -7.18
CA VAL A 12 -8.86 11.45 -6.47
C VAL A 12 -8.79 11.76 -4.98
N MET A 13 -8.64 13.03 -4.57
CA MET A 13 -8.61 13.39 -3.14
C MET A 13 -9.93 13.07 -2.43
N ILE A 14 -11.08 13.30 -3.06
CA ILE A 14 -12.39 12.93 -2.50
C ILE A 14 -12.49 11.41 -2.35
N TRP A 15 -12.07 10.66 -3.37
CA TRP A 15 -12.06 9.22 -3.31
C TRP A 15 -11.12 8.69 -2.21
N LEU A 16 -9.90 9.21 -2.12
CA LEU A 16 -8.96 8.85 -1.03
C LEU A 16 -9.52 9.18 0.36
N GLY A 17 -10.30 10.26 0.48
CA GLY A 17 -11.03 10.55 1.71
C GLY A 17 -12.01 9.45 2.10
N SER A 18 -12.73 8.86 1.14
CA SER A 18 -13.63 7.72 1.39
C SER A 18 -12.86 6.45 1.76
N GLU A 19 -11.72 6.20 1.12
CA GLU A 19 -10.84 5.08 1.46
C GLU A 19 -10.25 5.22 2.87
N LEU A 20 -9.88 6.45 3.27
CA LEU A 20 -9.44 6.73 4.63
C LEU A 20 -10.51 6.37 5.67
N MET A 21 -11.78 6.71 5.39
CA MET A 21 -12.90 6.33 6.27
C MET A 21 -13.08 4.82 6.34
N PHE A 22 -12.94 4.13 5.21
CA PHE A 22 -13.01 2.67 5.16
C PHE A 22 -11.91 2.01 6.00
N PHE A 23 -10.65 2.40 5.83
CA PHE A 23 -9.53 1.89 6.65
C PHE A 23 -9.68 2.27 8.13
N SER A 24 -10.21 3.47 8.44
CA SER A 24 -10.49 3.87 9.82
C SER A 24 -11.49 2.92 10.49
N GLY A 25 -12.48 2.43 9.74
CA GLY A 25 -13.41 1.39 10.21
C GLY A 25 -12.71 0.07 10.53
N LEU A 26 -11.73 -0.35 9.70
CA LEU A 26 -10.92 -1.55 9.96
C LEU A 26 -10.04 -1.38 11.21
N PHE A 27 -9.41 -0.22 11.41
CA PHE A 27 -8.65 0.07 12.62
C PHE A 27 -9.55 0.09 13.86
N ALA A 28 -10.74 0.69 13.77
CA ALA A 28 -11.70 0.68 14.86
C ALA A 28 -12.13 -0.76 15.22
N ALA A 29 -12.39 -1.60 14.23
CA ALA A 29 -12.69 -3.02 14.44
C ALA A 29 -11.52 -3.74 15.12
N TYR A 30 -10.28 -3.50 14.66
CA TYR A 30 -9.08 -4.08 15.26
C TYR A 30 -8.97 -3.72 16.75
N PHE A 31 -9.06 -2.45 17.12
CA PHE A 31 -8.94 -2.01 18.51
C PHE A 31 -10.11 -2.50 19.37
N THR A 32 -11.32 -2.53 18.83
CA THR A 32 -12.50 -3.05 19.55
C THR A 32 -12.33 -4.54 19.86
N ILE A 33 -11.97 -5.35 18.86
CA ILE A 33 -11.80 -6.80 19.04
C ILE A 33 -10.63 -7.07 20.01
N ARG A 34 -9.51 -6.35 19.85
CA ARG A 34 -8.37 -6.46 20.77
C ARG A 34 -8.73 -6.13 22.20
N ALA A 35 -9.52 -5.08 22.45
CA ALA A 35 -9.93 -4.66 23.80
C ALA A 35 -10.83 -5.69 24.49
N HIS A 36 -11.54 -6.52 23.73
CA HIS A 36 -12.42 -7.57 24.24
C HIS A 36 -11.81 -8.97 24.14
N ALA A 37 -10.58 -9.10 23.67
CA ALA A 37 -9.91 -10.40 23.56
C ALA A 37 -9.67 -11.00 24.94
N THR A 38 -10.16 -12.21 25.16
CA THR A 38 -9.98 -12.99 26.40
C THR A 38 -8.77 -13.92 26.34
N SER A 39 -8.17 -14.08 25.17
CA SER A 39 -6.97 -14.88 24.91
C SER A 39 -5.74 -13.98 24.73
N PRO A 40 -4.51 -14.53 24.89
CA PRO A 40 -3.29 -13.79 24.60
C PRO A 40 -3.33 -13.14 23.21
N TRP A 41 -2.97 -11.87 23.15
CA TRP A 41 -2.92 -11.08 21.91
C TRP A 41 -1.47 -10.61 21.67
N PRO A 42 -0.92 -10.70 20.47
CA PRO A 42 -1.53 -11.08 19.19
C PRO A 42 -1.58 -12.59 18.95
N LEU A 43 -0.72 -13.38 19.61
CA LEU A 43 -0.44 -14.76 19.25
C LEU A 43 -0.53 -15.68 20.48
N LEU A 44 -0.86 -16.94 20.24
CA LEU A 44 -0.76 -18.02 21.24
C LEU A 44 0.72 -18.29 21.58
N ALA A 45 0.98 -18.84 22.78
CA ALA A 45 2.33 -19.19 23.20
C ALA A 45 2.98 -20.19 22.21
N GLY A 46 4.13 -19.79 21.62
CA GLY A 46 4.87 -20.61 20.66
C GLY A 46 4.69 -20.18 19.18
N GLU A 47 3.79 -19.25 18.88
CA GLU A 47 3.67 -18.68 17.54
C GLU A 47 4.65 -17.51 17.37
N HIS A 48 5.37 -17.49 16.25
CA HIS A 48 6.33 -16.43 15.92
C HIS A 48 6.01 -15.82 14.56
N LEU A 49 5.80 -14.48 14.54
CA LEU A 49 5.83 -13.69 13.31
C LEU A 49 7.28 -13.35 12.98
N ASP A 50 7.67 -13.48 11.72
CA ASP A 50 8.97 -13.00 11.27
C ASP A 50 8.94 -11.47 11.10
N TYR A 51 9.18 -10.75 12.21
CA TYR A 51 9.23 -9.28 12.23
C TYR A 51 10.34 -8.71 11.35
N VAL A 52 11.42 -9.47 11.15
CA VAL A 52 12.56 -9.01 10.34
C VAL A 52 12.17 -9.02 8.88
N GLN A 53 11.61 -10.12 8.39
CA GLN A 53 11.13 -10.24 7.01
C GLN A 53 10.05 -9.18 6.72
N ALA A 54 9.00 -9.12 7.54
CA ALA A 54 7.93 -8.14 7.40
C ALA A 54 8.45 -6.69 7.43
N GLY A 55 9.43 -6.40 8.30
CA GLY A 55 10.08 -5.09 8.38
C GLY A 55 10.88 -4.74 7.12
N ILE A 56 11.66 -5.67 6.58
CA ILE A 56 12.44 -5.46 5.35
C ILE A 56 11.49 -5.12 4.17
N PHE A 57 10.44 -5.93 3.96
CA PHE A 57 9.51 -5.68 2.87
C PHE A 57 8.65 -4.43 3.08
N SER A 58 8.37 -4.05 4.33
CA SER A 58 7.75 -2.75 4.65
C SER A 58 8.66 -1.59 4.22
N VAL A 59 9.96 -1.65 4.51
CA VAL A 59 10.92 -0.64 4.05
C VAL A 59 11.01 -0.60 2.52
N ILE A 60 11.00 -1.75 1.85
CA ILE A 60 10.99 -1.85 0.39
C ILE A 60 9.76 -1.13 -0.19
N LEU A 61 8.57 -1.35 0.38
CA LEU A 61 7.35 -0.67 -0.03
C LEU A 61 7.47 0.84 0.21
N LEU A 62 7.89 1.28 1.40
CA LEU A 62 8.05 2.69 1.73
C LEU A 62 9.07 3.41 0.83
N VAL A 63 10.16 2.73 0.42
CA VAL A 63 11.14 3.27 -0.54
C VAL A 63 10.53 3.39 -1.95
N SER A 64 9.52 2.62 -2.28
CA SER A 64 8.83 2.72 -3.57
C SER A 64 8.12 4.07 -3.76
N SER A 65 7.70 4.72 -2.67
CA SER A 65 7.01 6.02 -2.68
C SER A 65 7.90 7.17 -3.19
N PRO A 66 9.07 7.46 -2.62
CA PRO A 66 9.97 8.47 -3.15
C PRO A 66 10.49 8.12 -4.56
N THR A 67 10.67 6.84 -4.90
CA THR A 67 11.04 6.46 -6.28
C THR A 67 9.94 6.79 -7.27
N PHE A 68 8.67 6.57 -6.91
CA PHE A 68 7.54 7.00 -7.75
C PHE A 68 7.52 8.52 -7.92
N GLN A 69 7.72 9.27 -6.82
CA GLN A 69 7.75 10.74 -6.87
C GLN A 69 8.87 11.28 -7.77
N MET A 70 10.06 10.63 -7.77
CA MET A 70 11.12 10.97 -8.73
C MET A 70 10.68 10.75 -10.17
N GLY A 71 9.85 9.73 -10.43
CA GLY A 71 9.23 9.49 -11.73
C GLY A 71 8.30 10.62 -12.16
N VAL A 72 7.44 11.11 -11.24
CA VAL A 72 6.54 12.24 -11.49
C VAL A 72 7.35 13.49 -11.83
N TRP A 73 8.36 13.84 -11.03
CA TRP A 73 9.21 15.00 -11.29
C TRP A 73 10.01 14.90 -12.60
N ALA A 74 10.44 13.71 -12.98
CA ALA A 74 11.09 13.50 -14.27
C ALA A 74 10.09 13.69 -15.44
N GLN A 75 8.83 13.28 -15.26
CA GLN A 75 7.77 13.52 -16.25
C GLN A 75 7.47 15.01 -16.39
N GLU A 76 7.38 15.77 -15.30
CA GLU A 76 7.18 17.23 -15.30
C GLU A 76 8.30 17.97 -16.04
N ARG A 77 9.53 17.45 -15.97
CA ARG A 77 10.68 18.00 -16.72
C ARG A 77 10.77 17.53 -18.17
N GLY A 78 9.85 16.67 -18.62
CA GLY A 78 9.87 16.09 -19.98
C GLY A 78 10.93 14.98 -20.16
N GLU A 79 11.55 14.48 -19.08
CA GLU A 79 12.60 13.46 -19.08
C GLU A 79 12.01 12.05 -19.11
N ARG A 80 11.37 11.66 -20.20
CA ARG A 80 10.60 10.40 -20.31
C ARG A 80 11.36 9.15 -19.95
N SER A 81 12.61 9.04 -20.40
CA SER A 81 13.44 7.85 -20.12
C SER A 81 13.66 7.68 -18.62
N ARG A 82 13.94 8.78 -17.92
CA ARG A 82 14.10 8.81 -16.45
C ARG A 82 12.77 8.55 -15.73
N ALA A 83 11.68 9.19 -16.20
CA ALA A 83 10.35 8.95 -15.64
C ALA A 83 9.98 7.46 -15.71
N ARG A 84 10.18 6.85 -16.88
CA ARG A 84 9.93 5.42 -17.06
C ARG A 84 10.81 4.56 -16.14
N ALA A 85 12.10 4.85 -16.05
CA ALA A 85 13.02 4.09 -15.20
C ALA A 85 12.58 4.14 -13.72
N TRP A 86 12.23 5.32 -13.20
CA TRP A 86 11.78 5.48 -11.83
C TRP A 86 10.45 4.78 -11.54
N ILE A 87 9.48 4.85 -12.47
CA ILE A 87 8.18 4.16 -12.31
C ILE A 87 8.36 2.65 -12.37
N VAL A 88 9.22 2.13 -13.26
CA VAL A 88 9.55 0.70 -13.28
C VAL A 88 10.21 0.26 -11.98
N THR A 89 11.12 1.06 -11.42
CA THR A 89 11.75 0.77 -10.12
C THR A 89 10.69 0.70 -9.02
N SER A 90 9.81 1.70 -8.92
CA SER A 90 8.72 1.71 -7.95
C SER A 90 7.77 0.50 -8.13
N PHE A 91 7.43 0.16 -9.37
CA PHE A 91 6.63 -1.01 -9.69
C PHE A 91 7.29 -2.31 -9.20
N LEU A 92 8.59 -2.50 -9.44
CA LEU A 92 9.31 -3.70 -9.01
C LEU A 92 9.38 -3.81 -7.49
N LEU A 93 9.58 -2.69 -6.77
CA LEU A 93 9.57 -2.67 -5.31
C LEU A 93 8.18 -3.02 -4.75
N GLY A 94 7.11 -2.43 -5.29
CA GLY A 94 5.74 -2.74 -4.89
C GLY A 94 5.31 -4.16 -5.24
N ALA A 95 5.71 -4.67 -6.41
CA ALA A 95 5.47 -6.06 -6.81
C ALA A 95 6.22 -7.06 -5.91
N GLY A 96 7.46 -6.72 -5.52
CA GLY A 96 8.24 -7.51 -4.56
C GLY A 96 7.55 -7.60 -3.19
N PHE A 97 7.03 -6.48 -2.68
CA PHE A 97 6.22 -6.46 -1.46
C PHE A 97 4.98 -7.35 -1.58
N LEU A 98 4.21 -7.22 -2.66
CA LEU A 98 3.00 -8.02 -2.87
C LEU A 98 3.31 -9.51 -2.99
N ALA A 99 4.38 -9.88 -3.70
CA ALA A 99 4.83 -11.26 -3.81
C ALA A 99 5.22 -11.85 -2.44
N ASN A 100 5.92 -11.07 -1.59
CA ASN A 100 6.23 -11.49 -0.22
C ASN A 100 4.97 -11.67 0.63
N THR A 101 4.00 -10.77 0.53
CA THR A 101 2.73 -10.90 1.26
C THR A 101 1.98 -12.18 0.88
N LEU A 102 1.95 -12.53 -0.40
CA LEU A 102 1.34 -13.78 -0.87
C LEU A 102 2.12 -15.01 -0.39
N TYR A 103 3.45 -14.93 -0.35
CA TYR A 103 4.30 -15.98 0.20
C TYR A 103 4.04 -16.18 1.69
N GLU A 104 3.99 -15.12 2.49
CA GLU A 104 3.66 -15.18 3.92
C GLU A 104 2.28 -15.79 4.17
N TRP A 105 1.29 -15.41 3.38
CA TRP A 105 -0.05 -15.99 3.49
C TRP A 105 -0.07 -17.50 3.21
N HIS A 106 0.66 -17.92 2.18
CA HIS A 106 0.80 -19.35 1.86
C HIS A 106 1.51 -20.09 3.00
N ASP A 107 2.57 -19.50 3.54
CA ASP A 107 3.34 -20.09 4.64
C ASP A 107 2.47 -20.22 5.90
N PHE A 108 1.79 -19.18 6.33
CA PHE A 108 0.88 -19.22 7.47
C PHE A 108 -0.25 -20.24 7.28
N ALA A 109 -0.86 -20.28 6.10
CA ALA A 109 -1.91 -21.25 5.81
C ALA A 109 -1.39 -22.70 5.86
N SER A 110 -0.18 -22.95 5.39
CA SER A 110 0.46 -24.29 5.41
C SER A 110 0.76 -24.78 6.83
N HIS A 111 1.00 -23.85 7.77
CA HIS A 111 1.21 -24.14 9.20
C HIS A 111 -0.09 -24.12 10.03
N GLY A 112 -1.24 -24.04 9.38
CA GLY A 112 -2.56 -24.05 10.04
C GLY A 112 -3.03 -22.70 10.57
N HIS A 113 -2.30 -21.61 10.29
CA HIS A 113 -2.68 -20.25 10.68
C HIS A 113 -3.58 -19.60 9.62
N GLY A 114 -4.83 -20.07 9.56
CA GLY A 114 -5.83 -19.53 8.64
C GLY A 114 -6.71 -18.44 9.28
N PRO A 115 -7.50 -17.71 8.49
CA PRO A 115 -8.35 -16.65 8.99
C PRO A 115 -9.44 -17.09 9.97
N ALA A 116 -9.75 -18.40 10.02
CA ALA A 116 -10.73 -18.98 10.92
C ALA A 116 -10.13 -19.42 12.27
N LEU A 117 -8.81 -19.34 12.47
CA LEU A 117 -8.16 -19.85 13.67
C LEU A 117 -8.50 -19.06 14.92
N ASN A 118 -8.37 -17.73 14.85
CA ASN A 118 -8.73 -16.82 15.93
C ASN A 118 -8.99 -15.40 15.39
N ALA A 119 -9.44 -14.49 16.25
CA ALA A 119 -9.77 -13.11 15.87
C ALA A 119 -8.56 -12.33 15.36
N TYR A 120 -7.36 -12.59 15.86
CA TYR A 120 -6.14 -11.94 15.37
C TYR A 120 -5.84 -12.33 13.92
N TRP A 121 -5.84 -13.63 13.60
CA TRP A 121 -5.60 -14.10 12.24
C TRP A 121 -6.68 -13.67 11.25
N SER A 122 -7.95 -13.63 11.70
CA SER A 122 -9.03 -13.04 10.88
C SER A 122 -8.72 -11.60 10.51
N LEU A 123 -8.34 -10.76 11.46
CA LEU A 123 -8.00 -9.36 11.23
C LEU A 123 -6.72 -9.21 10.41
N PHE A 124 -5.71 -10.05 10.66
CA PHE A 124 -4.46 -10.06 9.88
C PHE A 124 -4.74 -10.28 8.39
N PHE A 125 -5.49 -11.33 8.03
CA PHE A 125 -5.81 -11.63 6.63
C PHE A 125 -6.75 -10.59 6.01
N VAL A 126 -7.71 -10.05 6.74
CA VAL A 126 -8.61 -9.02 6.23
C VAL A 126 -7.87 -7.71 5.98
N MET A 127 -7.12 -7.20 6.98
CA MET A 127 -6.44 -5.90 6.85
C MET A 127 -5.31 -5.96 5.82
N SER A 128 -4.45 -6.98 5.86
CA SER A 128 -3.37 -7.15 4.88
C SER A 128 -3.90 -7.48 3.48
N GLY A 129 -5.04 -8.20 3.39
CA GLY A 129 -5.68 -8.55 2.12
C GLY A 129 -6.28 -7.36 1.40
N ILE A 130 -7.04 -6.56 2.10
CA ILE A 130 -7.63 -5.33 1.55
C ILE A 130 -6.49 -4.37 1.15
N HIS A 131 -5.47 -4.24 1.98
CA HIS A 131 -4.30 -3.44 1.64
C HIS A 131 -3.57 -4.00 0.40
N GLY A 132 -3.33 -5.31 0.34
CA GLY A 132 -2.71 -5.98 -0.82
C GLY A 132 -3.51 -5.76 -2.11
N LEU A 133 -4.84 -5.71 -2.04
CA LEU A 133 -5.70 -5.35 -3.17
C LEU A 133 -5.44 -3.91 -3.62
N HIS A 134 -5.28 -2.96 -2.69
CA HIS A 134 -4.95 -1.57 -3.03
C HIS A 134 -3.54 -1.45 -3.65
N VAL A 135 -2.56 -2.19 -3.13
CA VAL A 135 -1.23 -2.28 -3.77
C VAL A 135 -1.34 -2.80 -5.20
N LEU A 136 -2.11 -3.87 -5.41
CA LEU A 136 -2.34 -4.44 -6.75
C LEU A 136 -2.97 -3.41 -7.71
N LEU A 137 -3.99 -2.68 -7.27
CA LEU A 137 -4.61 -1.61 -8.07
C LEU A 137 -3.61 -0.51 -8.42
N GLY A 138 -2.73 -0.13 -7.49
CA GLY A 138 -1.65 0.82 -7.74
C GLY A 138 -0.64 0.30 -8.78
N LEU A 139 -0.27 -0.98 -8.71
CA LEU A 139 0.60 -1.61 -9.72
C LEU A 139 -0.06 -1.62 -11.10
N VAL A 140 -1.36 -1.93 -11.19
CA VAL A 140 -2.12 -1.85 -12.45
C VAL A 140 -2.12 -0.42 -12.99
N ALA A 141 -2.33 0.58 -12.14
CA ALA A 141 -2.25 1.98 -12.54
C ALA A 141 -0.85 2.37 -13.06
N MET A 142 0.23 1.87 -12.45
CA MET A 142 1.61 2.09 -12.94
C MET A 142 1.84 1.45 -14.30
N VAL A 143 1.32 0.25 -14.57
CA VAL A 143 1.37 -0.38 -15.90
C VAL A 143 0.65 0.49 -16.93
N PHE A 144 -0.51 1.03 -16.58
CA PHE A 144 -1.24 1.96 -17.42
C PHE A 144 -0.43 3.24 -17.72
N LEU A 145 0.23 3.84 -16.71
CA LEU A 145 1.13 4.97 -16.92
C LEU A 145 2.28 4.62 -17.87
N MET A 146 2.93 3.48 -17.68
CA MET A 146 4.02 3.02 -18.54
C MET A 146 3.58 2.84 -20.01
N SER A 147 2.33 2.43 -20.24
CA SER A 147 1.78 2.31 -21.59
C SER A 147 1.58 3.68 -22.26
N ARG A 148 1.23 4.70 -21.48
CA ARG A 148 1.04 6.08 -21.95
C ARG A 148 2.34 6.83 -22.25
N LEU A 149 3.47 6.45 -21.66
CA LEU A 149 4.80 7.00 -21.99
C LEU A 149 5.20 6.89 -23.46
N ARG A 150 4.38 6.27 -24.31
CA ARG A 150 4.55 6.19 -25.77
C ARG A 150 3.98 7.41 -26.52
N GLY A 151 3.18 8.27 -25.85
CA GLY A 151 2.58 9.50 -26.41
C GLY A 151 3.55 10.68 -26.56
N GLN A 152 3.07 11.92 -26.82
CA GLN A 152 3.91 13.12 -26.94
C GLN A 152 4.35 13.65 -25.55
N ALA A 153 5.60 14.18 -25.45
CA ALA A 153 6.13 14.70 -24.19
C ALA A 153 5.49 16.04 -23.82
N GLY A 154 5.19 16.20 -22.51
CA GLY A 154 4.86 17.51 -21.96
C GLY A 154 3.39 17.90 -22.08
N ASP A 155 2.49 16.97 -22.36
CA ASP A 155 1.05 17.25 -22.24
C ASP A 155 0.69 17.46 -20.77
N PRO A 156 0.14 18.64 -20.39
CA PRO A 156 -0.32 18.90 -19.02
C PRO A 156 -1.35 17.89 -18.52
N GLY A 157 -2.16 17.32 -19.40
CA GLY A 157 -3.10 16.26 -19.09
C GLY A 157 -2.42 14.97 -18.63
N GLU A 158 -1.28 14.60 -19.23
CA GLU A 158 -0.48 13.45 -18.80
C GLU A 158 0.08 13.67 -17.40
N THR A 159 0.69 14.81 -17.11
CA THR A 159 1.28 15.13 -15.80
C THR A 159 0.25 15.00 -14.67
N ASN A 160 -0.98 15.48 -14.90
CA ASN A 160 -2.06 15.34 -13.92
C ASN A 160 -2.41 13.89 -13.61
N VAL A 161 -2.33 12.99 -14.59
CA VAL A 161 -2.57 11.54 -14.37
C VAL A 161 -1.45 10.94 -13.53
N TYR A 162 -0.19 11.31 -13.79
CA TYR A 162 0.94 10.85 -12.97
C TYR A 162 0.83 11.32 -11.52
N GLN A 163 0.48 12.58 -11.30
CA GLN A 163 0.25 13.13 -9.96
C GLN A 163 -0.90 12.41 -9.25
N ALA A 164 -2.01 12.15 -9.94
CA ALA A 164 -3.16 11.44 -9.39
C ALA A 164 -2.81 10.02 -8.92
N VAL A 165 -2.06 9.27 -9.73
CA VAL A 165 -1.57 7.93 -9.33
C VAL A 165 -0.56 8.05 -8.20
N GLY A 166 0.26 9.11 -8.16
CA GLY A 166 1.18 9.39 -7.07
C GLY A 166 0.47 9.60 -5.73
N TYR A 167 -0.59 10.40 -5.70
CA TYR A 167 -1.41 10.60 -4.49
C TYR A 167 -2.01 9.28 -3.99
N TYR A 168 -2.49 8.45 -4.91
CA TYR A 168 -2.98 7.13 -4.56
C TYR A 168 -1.88 6.24 -3.97
N TRP A 169 -0.71 6.17 -4.59
CA TRP A 169 0.41 5.33 -4.15
C TRP A 169 0.93 5.75 -2.77
N HIS A 170 1.10 7.05 -2.54
CA HIS A 170 1.49 7.58 -1.23
C HIS A 170 0.45 7.29 -0.14
N PHE A 171 -0.84 7.35 -0.49
CA PHE A 171 -1.91 6.97 0.43
C PHE A 171 -1.83 5.48 0.81
N VAL A 172 -1.61 4.59 -0.16
CA VAL A 172 -1.46 3.15 0.09
C VAL A 172 -0.29 2.90 1.05
N ASP A 173 0.87 3.51 0.82
CA ASP A 173 2.03 3.40 1.70
C ASP A 173 1.76 3.92 3.12
N PHE A 174 1.06 5.05 3.22
CA PHE A 174 0.66 5.59 4.52
C PHE A 174 -0.27 4.64 5.29
N MET A 175 -1.23 4.02 4.62
CA MET A 175 -2.12 3.02 5.23
C MET A 175 -1.33 1.79 5.72
N TRP A 176 -0.30 1.38 4.98
CA TRP A 176 0.56 0.27 5.40
C TRP A 176 1.27 0.52 6.73
N ILE A 177 1.78 1.74 6.96
CA ILE A 177 2.41 2.09 8.24
C ILE A 177 1.46 1.83 9.41
N GLY A 178 0.19 2.24 9.29
CA GLY A 178 -0.84 1.98 10.29
C GLY A 178 -1.11 0.48 10.48
N ILE A 179 -1.31 -0.26 9.39
CA ILE A 179 -1.56 -1.70 9.42
C ILE A 179 -0.38 -2.45 10.01
N PHE A 180 0.84 -2.17 9.57
CA PHE A 180 2.05 -2.78 10.10
C PHE A 180 2.21 -2.51 11.60
N SER A 181 1.95 -1.27 12.03
CA SER A 181 1.99 -0.91 13.45
C SER A 181 0.98 -1.72 14.27
N CYS A 182 -0.25 -1.86 13.79
CA CYS A 182 -1.29 -2.63 14.47
C CYS A 182 -0.96 -4.13 14.53
N LEU A 183 -0.53 -4.72 13.41
CA LEU A 183 -0.37 -6.16 13.30
C LEU A 183 0.96 -6.66 13.87
N PHE A 184 2.04 -5.90 13.73
CA PHE A 184 3.39 -6.35 14.07
C PHE A 184 3.99 -5.67 15.30
N LEU A 185 3.71 -4.38 15.56
CA LEU A 185 4.38 -3.64 16.64
C LEU A 185 3.58 -3.57 17.93
N LEU A 186 2.24 -3.53 17.88
CA LEU A 186 1.41 -3.46 19.07
C LEU A 186 1.29 -4.82 19.75
N LYS A 187 2.28 -5.14 20.59
CA LYS A 187 2.24 -6.29 21.48
C LYS A 187 1.24 -6.06 22.62
N SER A 188 0.69 -7.14 23.16
CA SER A 188 -0.03 -7.06 24.44
C SER A 188 0.97 -6.69 25.53
N GLY A 189 0.68 -5.63 26.28
CA GLY A 189 1.32 -5.41 27.58
C GLY A 189 0.81 -6.45 28.57
#